data_28f28367a07ce9830c452387f8befdd1
#
_entry.id   28f28367a07ce9830c452387f8befdd1
#
_cell.length_a   1.000
_cell.length_b   1.000
_cell.length_c   1.000
_cell.angle_alpha   90.00
_cell.angle_beta   90.00
_cell.angle_gamma   90.00
#
_symmetry.space_group_name_H-M   'P 1'
#
loop_
_entity.id
_entity.type
_entity.pdbx_description
1 polymer ?
#
loop_
_entity_poly.entity_id
_entity_poly.type
_entity_poly.pdbx_seq_one_letter_code
_entity_poly.pdbx_strand_id
1 'polypeptide(L)'
;MNSAGKRSPHEGKPRLRILIGADTFWPQINGAATFIARLSAGLAERGHDVHIAAPSYTNKKLGQMIEVHEGQKLTLHRIYSWRWPGHPWLRFMLPWRIKRNSATILDRVKPDVIHFQSHIVIGRGMTIEGTKRGIRLVGTNHFMPENLLDHAFFIPKFLRRRAIRMGWAAAGRSFARSARVTTPTRRAAEYLEENTQIRNVIAVSCGIDADGYNGNLDPKPENLVVFLGRLADEKQIDKLIRAVAIMDPALNTQLEIVGGGELEGKLRALAASLGLADRVTLTGFVEQDQLRDALQRGSVFAMPSTAELQSISTMEAMASGLPVVAANAMALPHLVHDGENGYLFDPTSIEDLAEKLTRVLTLPAAELLAMKKASLAIVAAHDIQRTLDTFESLYRGEEVTDPVAFGKASESAS
;
A
#
# COMPACT_ATOMS: atom_id res chain seq x y z
N MET A 1 -7.43 -3.42 -32.13
CA MET A 1 -6.67 -2.58 -33.09
C MET A 1 -6.85 -1.13 -32.70
N ASN A 2 -5.79 -0.40 -32.63
CA ASN A 2 -5.49 0.96 -32.18
C ASN A 2 -5.01 1.04 -30.72
N SER A 3 -3.73 0.69 -30.55
CA SER A 3 -2.90 1.26 -29.49
C SER A 3 -2.68 2.73 -29.85
N ALA A 4 -3.53 3.62 -29.31
CA ALA A 4 -3.20 5.03 -29.30
C ALA A 4 -1.91 5.17 -28.49
N GLY A 5 -0.81 5.53 -29.15
CA GLY A 5 0.51 5.67 -28.57
C GLY A 5 0.44 6.54 -27.31
N LYS A 6 0.66 5.92 -26.16
CA LYS A 6 0.91 6.65 -24.90
C LYS A 6 2.15 7.52 -25.16
N ARG A 7 1.96 8.82 -25.46
CA ARG A 7 3.06 9.77 -25.57
C ARG A 7 3.81 9.74 -24.25
N SER A 8 5.07 9.32 -24.30
CA SER A 8 5.97 9.46 -23.15
C SER A 8 6.11 10.94 -22.84
N PRO A 9 5.80 11.41 -21.62
CA PRO A 9 5.97 12.82 -21.23
C PRO A 9 7.44 13.27 -21.24
N HIS A 10 8.37 12.39 -21.60
CA HIS A 10 9.83 12.56 -21.48
C HIS A 10 10.54 12.82 -22.78
N GLU A 11 9.87 13.08 -23.91
CA GLU A 11 10.55 13.55 -25.12
C GLU A 11 11.38 14.80 -24.81
N GLY A 12 12.69 14.59 -24.60
CA GLY A 12 13.67 15.66 -24.37
C GLY A 12 14.29 15.76 -22.96
N LYS A 13 13.77 15.08 -21.93
CA LYS A 13 14.39 15.10 -20.58
C LYS A 13 15.47 14.00 -20.43
N PRO A 14 16.65 14.31 -19.82
CA PRO A 14 17.73 13.32 -19.69
C PRO A 14 17.31 12.13 -18.83
N ARG A 15 17.77 10.93 -19.23
CA ARG A 15 17.65 9.70 -18.47
C ARG A 15 18.31 9.85 -17.09
N LEU A 16 17.66 9.36 -16.04
CA LEU A 16 18.21 9.30 -14.69
C LEU A 16 18.60 7.87 -14.33
N ARG A 17 19.65 7.75 -13.52
CA ARG A 17 19.97 6.52 -12.79
C ARG A 17 19.42 6.64 -11.38
N ILE A 18 18.41 5.82 -11.08
CA ILE A 18 17.61 5.90 -9.86
C ILE A 18 17.93 4.68 -8.99
N LEU A 19 18.32 4.90 -7.74
CA LEU A 19 18.49 3.83 -6.78
C LEU A 19 17.36 3.89 -5.74
N ILE A 20 16.53 2.85 -5.72
CA ILE A 20 15.43 2.70 -4.74
C ILE A 20 15.92 1.85 -3.57
N GLY A 21 15.87 2.39 -2.36
CA GLY A 21 16.21 1.68 -1.12
C GLY A 21 14.97 1.17 -0.41
N ALA A 22 14.82 -0.15 -0.28
CA ALA A 22 13.61 -0.80 0.22
C ALA A 22 13.94 -1.79 1.36
N ASP A 23 13.35 -1.60 2.53
CA ASP A 23 13.46 -2.57 3.64
C ASP A 23 12.51 -3.77 3.47
N THR A 24 11.55 -3.67 2.55
CA THR A 24 10.62 -4.72 2.14
C THR A 24 10.49 -4.73 0.62
N PHE A 25 10.56 -5.90 0.00
CA PHE A 25 10.38 -6.10 -1.44
C PHE A 25 10.08 -7.58 -1.73
N TRP A 26 9.68 -7.91 -2.96
CA TRP A 26 9.42 -9.29 -3.37
C TRP A 26 10.48 -10.29 -2.87
N PRO A 27 10.08 -11.48 -2.44
CA PRO A 27 8.75 -12.11 -2.49
C PRO A 27 7.80 -11.73 -1.34
N GLN A 28 8.12 -10.75 -0.52
CA GLN A 28 7.21 -10.23 0.50
C GLN A 28 6.14 -9.37 -0.17
N ILE A 29 4.87 -9.75 -0.02
CA ILE A 29 3.72 -9.05 -0.58
C ILE A 29 3.13 -8.14 0.50
N ASN A 30 3.20 -6.83 0.27
CA ASN A 30 2.53 -5.79 1.05
C ASN A 30 2.44 -4.51 0.21
N GLY A 31 1.65 -3.53 0.65
CA GLY A 31 1.41 -2.30 -0.12
C GLY A 31 2.70 -1.55 -0.51
N ALA A 32 3.70 -1.47 0.39
CA ALA A 32 4.97 -0.82 0.08
C ALA A 32 5.75 -1.58 -1.01
N ALA A 33 5.84 -2.92 -0.92
CA ALA A 33 6.51 -3.73 -1.93
C ALA A 33 5.82 -3.64 -3.30
N THR A 34 4.49 -3.65 -3.33
CA THR A 34 3.70 -3.46 -4.55
C THR A 34 3.94 -2.08 -5.16
N PHE A 35 3.90 -1.02 -4.34
CA PHE A 35 4.21 0.32 -4.81
C PHE A 35 5.62 0.43 -5.40
N ILE A 36 6.64 -0.10 -4.71
CA ILE A 36 8.02 -0.08 -5.18
C ILE A 36 8.15 -0.80 -6.52
N ALA A 37 7.51 -1.96 -6.68
CA ALA A 37 7.55 -2.72 -7.93
C ALA A 37 6.91 -1.93 -9.08
N ARG A 38 5.70 -1.40 -8.88
CA ARG A 38 4.97 -0.59 -9.89
C ARG A 38 5.71 0.70 -10.25
N LEU A 39 6.19 1.44 -9.26
CA LEU A 39 6.99 2.65 -9.48
C LEU A 39 8.27 2.34 -10.26
N SER A 40 9.00 1.30 -9.86
CA SER A 40 10.26 0.92 -10.50
C SER A 40 10.05 0.48 -11.94
N ALA A 41 9.01 -0.33 -12.19
CA ALA A 41 8.67 -0.80 -13.53
C ALA A 41 8.24 0.36 -14.44
N GLY A 42 7.36 1.25 -13.97
CA GLY A 42 6.94 2.42 -14.73
C GLY A 42 8.08 3.37 -15.06
N LEU A 43 9.01 3.61 -14.13
CA LEU A 43 10.21 4.40 -14.39
C LEU A 43 11.15 3.73 -15.39
N ALA A 44 11.31 2.40 -15.34
CA ALA A 44 12.10 1.65 -16.31
C ALA A 44 11.46 1.67 -17.71
N GLU A 45 10.13 1.53 -17.80
CA GLU A 45 9.37 1.67 -19.04
C GLU A 45 9.56 3.05 -19.68
N ARG A 46 9.67 4.09 -18.85
CA ARG A 46 9.99 5.46 -19.26
C ARG A 46 11.48 5.68 -19.63
N GLY A 47 12.30 4.63 -19.62
CA GLY A 47 13.68 4.66 -20.07
C GLY A 47 14.72 5.01 -19.00
N HIS A 48 14.35 5.15 -17.72
CA HIS A 48 15.29 5.36 -16.63
C HIS A 48 16.09 4.09 -16.31
N ASP A 49 17.30 4.27 -15.72
CA ASP A 49 18.14 3.18 -15.23
C ASP A 49 17.81 2.92 -13.75
N VAL A 50 16.93 1.93 -13.51
CA VAL A 50 16.37 1.69 -12.19
C VAL A 50 17.06 0.54 -11.48
N HIS A 51 17.60 0.83 -10.30
CA HIS A 51 18.20 -0.11 -9.38
C HIS A 51 17.41 -0.18 -8.07
N ILE A 52 17.27 -1.38 -7.50
CA ILE A 52 16.58 -1.58 -6.22
C ILE A 52 17.54 -2.26 -5.24
N ALA A 53 17.78 -1.66 -4.08
CA ALA A 53 18.48 -2.29 -2.96
C ALA A 53 17.45 -2.85 -1.98
N ALA A 54 17.42 -4.18 -1.80
CA ALA A 54 16.40 -4.88 -1.03
C ALA A 54 16.98 -6.09 -0.26
N PRO A 55 16.28 -6.61 0.77
CA PRO A 55 16.72 -7.81 1.48
C PRO A 55 16.69 -9.05 0.58
N SER A 56 17.63 -9.97 0.80
CA SER A 56 17.58 -11.31 0.21
C SER A 56 16.77 -12.24 1.11
N TYR A 57 15.79 -12.93 0.56
CA TYR A 57 14.93 -13.84 1.33
C TYR A 57 15.50 -15.25 1.48
N THR A 58 16.35 -15.68 0.56
CA THR A 58 16.94 -17.02 0.58
C THR A 58 18.39 -17.02 1.07
N ASN A 59 19.05 -15.87 1.06
CA ASN A 59 20.49 -15.68 1.26
C ASN A 59 21.38 -16.52 0.31
N LYS A 60 20.77 -17.22 -0.64
CA LYS A 60 21.47 -17.96 -1.72
C LYS A 60 21.75 -17.06 -2.91
N LYS A 61 20.92 -16.02 -3.08
CA LYS A 61 21.02 -15.00 -4.14
C LYS A 61 21.37 -13.67 -3.47
N LEU A 62 22.63 -13.28 -3.53
CA LEU A 62 23.16 -12.04 -2.96
C LEU A 62 23.84 -11.21 -4.04
N GLY A 63 23.92 -9.89 -3.81
CA GLY A 63 24.55 -8.94 -4.73
C GLY A 63 23.64 -8.51 -5.86
N GLN A 64 24.23 -8.16 -6.99
CA GLN A 64 23.52 -7.65 -8.15
C GLN A 64 22.94 -8.77 -9.00
N MET A 65 21.68 -8.64 -9.39
CA MET A 65 20.98 -9.56 -10.28
C MET A 65 19.87 -8.84 -11.05
N ILE A 66 19.37 -9.46 -12.10
CA ILE A 66 18.22 -8.97 -12.86
C ILE A 66 17.02 -9.84 -12.46
N GLU A 67 15.93 -9.19 -12.07
CA GLU A 67 14.64 -9.83 -11.81
C GLU A 67 13.56 -9.15 -12.65
N VAL A 68 12.48 -9.90 -12.98
CA VAL A 68 11.34 -9.34 -13.72
C VAL A 68 10.24 -9.03 -12.72
N HIS A 69 9.78 -7.77 -12.71
CA HIS A 69 8.65 -7.31 -11.88
C HIS A 69 7.76 -6.41 -12.75
N GLU A 70 6.44 -6.60 -12.66
CA GLU A 70 5.45 -5.86 -13.47
C GLU A 70 5.83 -5.84 -14.98
N GLY A 71 6.31 -6.96 -15.50
CA GLY A 71 6.75 -7.12 -16.88
C GLY A 71 8.09 -6.47 -17.26
N GLN A 72 8.74 -5.72 -16.37
CA GLN A 72 9.99 -5.02 -16.62
C GLN A 72 11.21 -5.72 -16.00
N LYS A 73 12.34 -5.70 -16.70
CA LYS A 73 13.65 -6.17 -16.18
C LYS A 73 14.26 -5.09 -15.28
N LEU A 74 14.38 -5.37 -14.00
CA LEU A 74 14.92 -4.46 -13.00
C LEU A 74 16.24 -4.98 -12.44
N THR A 75 17.19 -4.08 -12.15
CA THR A 75 18.45 -4.44 -11.51
C THR A 75 18.33 -4.39 -10.00
N LEU A 76 18.40 -5.54 -9.35
CA LEU A 76 18.32 -5.66 -7.89
C LEU A 76 19.69 -5.84 -7.26
N HIS A 77 19.87 -5.25 -6.08
CA HIS A 77 21.01 -5.45 -5.19
C HIS A 77 20.50 -6.13 -3.91
N ARG A 78 20.55 -7.47 -3.88
CA ARG A 78 20.08 -8.27 -2.77
C ARG A 78 21.08 -8.28 -1.62
N ILE A 79 20.67 -7.75 -0.46
CA ILE A 79 21.45 -7.61 0.76
C ILE A 79 21.14 -8.77 1.69
N TYR A 80 22.18 -9.37 2.31
CA TYR A 80 22.01 -10.43 3.30
C TYR A 80 21.05 -10.02 4.41
N SER A 81 20.09 -10.87 4.72
CA SER A 81 19.07 -10.63 5.74
C SER A 81 18.82 -11.86 6.60
N TRP A 82 18.38 -11.62 7.83
CA TRP A 82 17.99 -12.65 8.76
C TRP A 82 16.47 -12.74 8.84
N ARG A 83 15.97 -13.95 9.10
CA ARG A 83 14.57 -14.15 9.41
C ARG A 83 14.29 -13.67 10.82
N TRP A 84 13.23 -12.90 11.01
CA TRP A 84 12.80 -12.51 12.35
C TRP A 84 12.30 -13.74 13.11
N PRO A 85 12.78 -13.98 14.34
CA PRO A 85 12.29 -15.11 15.15
C PRO A 85 10.77 -14.99 15.37
N GLY A 86 10.05 -16.09 15.11
CA GLY A 86 8.59 -16.14 15.28
C GLY A 86 7.77 -15.51 14.14
N HIS A 87 8.41 -14.90 13.14
CA HIS A 87 7.70 -14.30 12.01
C HIS A 87 8.26 -14.79 10.66
N PRO A 88 7.50 -15.58 9.87
CA PRO A 88 8.03 -16.25 8.68
C PRO A 88 8.42 -15.28 7.56
N TRP A 89 7.78 -14.12 7.47
CA TRP A 89 7.90 -13.18 6.36
C TRP A 89 8.77 -11.96 6.66
N LEU A 90 8.93 -11.60 7.95
CA LEU A 90 9.71 -10.43 8.33
C LEU A 90 11.21 -10.72 8.24
N ARG A 91 11.92 -9.88 7.50
CA ARG A 91 13.38 -9.93 7.35
C ARG A 91 14.02 -8.69 7.95
N PHE A 92 15.18 -8.86 8.55
CA PHE A 92 15.98 -7.74 9.02
C PHE A 92 17.43 -7.87 8.53
N MET A 93 18.03 -6.76 8.22
CA MET A 93 19.43 -6.65 7.86
C MET A 93 20.25 -6.25 9.08
N LEU A 94 21.55 -6.55 9.06
CA LEU A 94 22.44 -6.20 10.16
C LEU A 94 22.72 -4.69 10.19
N PRO A 95 22.23 -3.94 11.19
CA PRO A 95 22.32 -2.48 11.22
C PRO A 95 23.77 -1.95 11.17
N TRP A 96 24.73 -2.70 11.71
CA TRP A 96 26.15 -2.32 11.70
C TRP A 96 26.84 -2.54 10.34
N ARG A 97 26.31 -3.42 9.47
CA ARG A 97 26.83 -3.65 8.13
C ARG A 97 26.22 -2.75 7.06
N ILE A 98 25.10 -2.10 7.38
CA ILE A 98 24.31 -1.41 6.34
C ILE A 98 25.06 -0.24 5.70
N LYS A 99 25.85 0.52 6.47
CA LYS A 99 26.68 1.61 5.89
C LYS A 99 27.65 1.08 4.85
N ARG A 100 28.35 -0.03 5.14
CA ARG A 100 29.29 -0.64 4.19
C ARG A 100 28.57 -1.18 2.95
N ASN A 101 27.44 -1.86 3.14
CA ASN A 101 26.65 -2.37 2.03
C ASN A 101 26.14 -1.22 1.15
N SER A 102 25.59 -0.15 1.76
CA SER A 102 25.14 1.03 1.05
C SER A 102 26.27 1.70 0.30
N ALA A 103 27.44 1.91 0.93
CA ALA A 103 28.60 2.48 0.27
C ALA A 103 29.01 1.67 -0.98
N THR A 104 29.11 0.35 -0.84
CA THR A 104 29.48 -0.55 -1.96
C THR A 104 28.47 -0.45 -3.11
N ILE A 105 27.16 -0.40 -2.82
CA ILE A 105 26.13 -0.26 -3.84
C ILE A 105 26.21 1.12 -4.51
N LEU A 106 26.35 2.19 -3.74
CA LEU A 106 26.45 3.56 -4.26
C LEU A 106 27.70 3.78 -5.14
N ASP A 107 28.84 3.23 -4.74
CA ASP A 107 30.08 3.32 -5.51
C ASP A 107 29.99 2.57 -6.85
N ARG A 108 29.21 1.47 -6.87
CA ARG A 108 28.95 0.68 -8.08
C ARG A 108 27.92 1.33 -9.00
N VAL A 109 26.77 1.73 -8.42
CA VAL A 109 25.62 2.26 -9.18
C VAL A 109 25.86 3.69 -9.61
N LYS A 110 26.47 4.54 -8.76
CA LYS A 110 26.65 5.98 -8.97
C LYS A 110 25.32 6.65 -9.38
N PRO A 111 24.26 6.56 -8.54
CA PRO A 111 22.94 7.05 -8.90
C PRO A 111 22.90 8.58 -8.91
N ASP A 112 22.05 9.15 -9.78
CA ASP A 112 21.73 10.57 -9.79
C ASP A 112 20.82 10.95 -8.62
N VAL A 113 19.96 10.00 -8.20
CA VAL A 113 19.04 10.17 -7.10
C VAL A 113 18.85 8.86 -6.32
N ILE A 114 18.68 8.98 -5.02
CA ILE A 114 18.30 7.88 -4.14
C ILE A 114 16.87 8.14 -3.67
N HIS A 115 15.98 7.17 -3.89
CA HIS A 115 14.63 7.17 -3.33
C HIS A 115 14.50 6.06 -2.30
N PHE A 116 14.48 6.38 -1.02
CA PHE A 116 14.30 5.39 0.04
C PHE A 116 12.85 5.33 0.51
N GLN A 117 12.35 4.10 0.70
CA GLN A 117 10.94 3.80 0.97
C GLN A 117 10.64 3.54 2.46
N SER A 118 11.67 3.57 3.27
CA SER A 118 11.56 3.46 4.72
C SER A 118 12.82 4.01 5.40
N HIS A 119 12.75 4.23 6.70
CA HIS A 119 13.85 4.78 7.50
C HIS A 119 14.55 3.71 8.36
N ILE A 120 14.21 2.43 8.22
CA ILE A 120 14.59 1.38 9.19
C ILE A 120 16.07 1.02 9.07
N VAL A 121 16.47 0.22 8.09
CA VAL A 121 17.85 -0.24 7.94
C VAL A 121 18.44 0.19 6.60
N ILE A 122 17.89 -0.29 5.47
CA ILE A 122 18.41 0.05 4.13
C ILE A 122 18.26 1.55 3.88
N GLY A 123 17.06 2.11 4.08
CA GLY A 123 16.84 3.53 3.89
C GLY A 123 17.76 4.38 4.77
N ARG A 124 17.96 4.01 6.03
CA ARG A 124 18.93 4.70 6.92
C ARG A 124 20.36 4.63 6.37
N GLY A 125 20.79 3.48 5.89
CA GLY A 125 22.11 3.33 5.28
C GLY A 125 22.27 4.18 4.04
N MET A 126 21.27 4.17 3.15
CA MET A 126 21.24 4.96 1.93
C MET A 126 21.27 6.47 2.20
N THR A 127 20.48 6.94 3.20
CA THR A 127 20.49 8.37 3.56
C THR A 127 21.84 8.83 4.09
N ILE A 128 22.51 8.04 4.95
CA ILE A 128 23.82 8.40 5.52
C ILE A 128 24.88 8.44 4.44
N GLU A 129 24.97 7.41 3.61
CA GLU A 129 26.03 7.31 2.60
C GLU A 129 25.76 8.19 1.35
N GLY A 130 24.48 8.40 1.02
CA GLY A 130 24.06 9.32 -0.04
C GLY A 130 24.37 10.78 0.31
N THR A 131 24.06 11.20 1.54
CA THR A 131 24.39 12.55 2.02
C THR A 131 25.89 12.82 1.94
N LYS A 132 26.74 11.87 2.35
CA LYS A 132 28.21 12.02 2.25
C LYS A 132 28.71 12.23 0.82
N ARG A 133 27.98 11.72 -0.17
CA ARG A 133 28.32 11.80 -1.59
C ARG A 133 27.62 12.95 -2.32
N GLY A 134 26.84 13.77 -1.59
CA GLY A 134 26.05 14.85 -2.18
C GLY A 134 24.95 14.39 -3.14
N ILE A 135 24.53 13.12 -3.05
CA ILE A 135 23.49 12.57 -3.92
C ILE A 135 22.11 13.07 -3.43
N ARG A 136 21.26 13.49 -4.38
CA ARG A 136 19.90 13.91 -4.07
C ARG A 136 19.11 12.76 -3.42
N LEU A 137 18.41 13.07 -2.32
CA LEU A 137 17.61 12.11 -1.55
C LEU A 137 16.14 12.49 -1.63
N VAL A 138 15.29 11.55 -2.00
CA VAL A 138 13.83 11.61 -1.85
C VAL A 138 13.41 10.48 -0.92
N GLY A 139 12.55 10.75 0.04
CA GLY A 139 12.09 9.74 0.99
C GLY A 139 10.58 9.60 0.97
N THR A 140 10.07 8.37 0.86
CA THR A 140 8.64 8.08 1.05
C THR A 140 8.44 7.30 2.33
N ASN A 141 7.49 7.73 3.17
CA ASN A 141 7.14 7.00 4.37
C ASN A 141 5.92 6.10 4.12
N HIS A 142 6.15 4.79 4.14
CA HIS A 142 5.12 3.75 4.09
C HIS A 142 4.97 3.01 5.41
N PHE A 143 5.54 3.52 6.49
CA PHE A 143 5.72 2.74 7.70
C PHE A 143 5.40 3.55 8.95
N MET A 144 4.66 2.93 9.87
CA MET A 144 4.41 3.45 11.21
C MET A 144 5.17 2.58 12.23
N PRO A 145 5.97 3.16 13.14
CA PRO A 145 6.66 2.42 14.19
C PRO A 145 5.73 1.57 15.05
N GLU A 146 4.48 2.00 15.23
CA GLU A 146 3.43 1.28 15.96
C GLU A 146 3.22 -0.13 15.39
N ASN A 147 3.09 -0.26 14.06
CA ASN A 147 2.88 -1.55 13.40
C ASN A 147 4.04 -2.53 13.57
N LEU A 148 5.27 -2.03 13.77
CA LEU A 148 6.43 -2.90 14.05
C LEU A 148 6.38 -3.48 15.45
N LEU A 149 5.84 -2.74 16.40
CA LEU A 149 5.80 -3.16 17.81
C LEU A 149 4.82 -4.30 18.05
N ASP A 150 3.83 -4.48 17.19
CA ASP A 150 2.92 -5.60 17.27
C ASP A 150 3.64 -6.93 16.99
N HIS A 151 4.72 -6.87 16.21
CA HIS A 151 5.61 -8.00 15.95
C HIS A 151 6.80 -8.10 16.93
N ALA A 152 6.93 -7.15 17.87
CA ALA A 152 8.02 -7.10 18.86
C ALA A 152 7.54 -7.57 20.23
N PHE A 153 7.10 -8.85 20.32
CA PHE A 153 6.54 -9.47 21.54
C PHE A 153 7.48 -9.42 22.75
N PHE A 154 8.80 -9.26 22.53
CA PHE A 154 9.82 -9.17 23.59
C PHE A 154 9.91 -7.76 24.22
N ILE A 155 9.21 -6.74 23.69
CA ILE A 155 9.20 -5.40 24.28
C ILE A 155 8.09 -5.32 25.32
N PRO A 156 8.43 -5.16 26.63
CA PRO A 156 7.45 -4.99 27.69
C PRO A 156 6.49 -3.82 27.40
N LYS A 157 5.21 -3.96 27.79
CA LYS A 157 4.16 -2.96 27.53
C LYS A 157 4.52 -1.56 28.01
N PHE A 158 5.22 -1.44 29.15
CA PHE A 158 5.63 -0.15 29.70
C PHE A 158 6.73 0.54 28.89
N LEU A 159 7.51 -0.18 28.08
CA LEU A 159 8.54 0.38 27.20
C LEU A 159 8.01 0.71 25.79
N ARG A 160 6.83 0.24 25.40
CA ARG A 160 6.27 0.45 24.05
C ARG A 160 6.20 1.91 23.65
N ARG A 161 5.69 2.79 24.53
CA ARG A 161 5.63 4.24 24.27
C ARG A 161 7.02 4.87 24.02
N ARG A 162 8.04 4.41 24.75
CA ARG A 162 9.42 4.87 24.53
C ARG A 162 9.98 4.36 23.22
N ALA A 163 9.72 3.10 22.88
CA ALA A 163 10.14 2.50 21.61
C ALA A 163 9.51 3.21 20.40
N ILE A 164 8.21 3.54 20.45
CA ILE A 164 7.51 4.34 19.44
C ILE A 164 8.20 5.71 19.26
N ARG A 165 8.42 6.45 20.34
CA ARG A 165 9.10 7.75 20.27
C ARG A 165 10.50 7.66 19.68
N MET A 166 11.25 6.62 20.03
CA MET A 166 12.58 6.37 19.44
C MET A 166 12.50 6.03 17.96
N GLY A 167 11.48 5.26 17.54
CA GLY A 167 11.19 4.96 16.15
C GLY A 167 10.92 6.24 15.34
N TRP A 168 10.02 7.10 15.82
CA TRP A 168 9.72 8.38 15.18
C TRP A 168 10.93 9.32 15.16
N ALA A 169 11.72 9.39 16.23
CA ALA A 169 12.96 10.16 16.24
C ALA A 169 13.99 9.62 15.23
N ALA A 170 14.06 8.31 15.01
CA ALA A 170 14.92 7.70 13.99
C ALA A 170 14.41 8.04 12.58
N ALA A 171 13.10 7.98 12.37
CA ALA A 171 12.44 8.40 11.13
C ALA A 171 12.76 9.86 10.81
N GLY A 172 12.52 10.78 11.76
CA GLY A 172 12.80 12.19 11.60
C GLY A 172 14.25 12.47 11.20
N ARG A 173 15.23 11.80 11.85
CA ARG A 173 16.65 11.94 11.48
C ARG A 173 16.99 11.44 10.06
N SER A 174 16.29 10.42 9.59
CA SER A 174 16.51 9.90 8.23
C SER A 174 15.88 10.82 7.19
N PHE A 175 14.61 11.20 7.40
CA PHE A 175 13.87 12.08 6.49
C PHE A 175 14.44 13.50 6.43
N ALA A 176 15.01 14.03 7.53
CA ALA A 176 15.66 15.34 7.54
C ALA A 176 16.86 15.49 6.59
N ARG A 177 17.38 14.37 6.06
CA ARG A 177 18.45 14.38 5.04
C ARG A 177 17.91 14.49 3.63
N SER A 178 16.60 14.35 3.46
CA SER A 178 15.96 14.33 2.13
C SER A 178 15.71 15.73 1.61
N ALA A 179 15.89 15.93 0.31
CA ALA A 179 15.47 17.14 -0.38
C ALA A 179 13.95 17.28 -0.39
N ARG A 180 13.24 16.14 -0.45
CA ARG A 180 11.78 16.07 -0.36
C ARG A 180 11.36 14.81 0.38
N VAL A 181 10.27 14.93 1.14
CA VAL A 181 9.63 13.81 1.86
C VAL A 181 8.20 13.66 1.36
N THR A 182 7.80 12.44 1.10
CA THR A 182 6.45 12.12 0.63
C THR A 182 5.79 11.06 1.50
N THR A 183 4.48 11.00 1.43
CA THR A 183 3.63 9.95 2.00
C THR A 183 2.46 9.66 1.04
N PRO A 184 1.77 8.53 1.15
CA PRO A 184 0.71 8.18 0.20
C PRO A 184 -0.54 9.07 0.25
N THR A 185 -0.84 9.68 1.40
CA THR A 185 -2.04 10.51 1.60
C THR A 185 -1.74 11.73 2.46
N ARG A 186 -2.63 12.75 2.43
CA ARG A 186 -2.50 13.93 3.29
C ARG A 186 -2.56 13.56 4.78
N ARG A 187 -3.48 12.66 5.16
CA ARG A 187 -3.55 12.16 6.55
C ARG A 187 -2.26 11.48 7.01
N ALA A 188 -1.64 10.69 6.14
CA ALA A 188 -0.34 10.07 6.43
C ALA A 188 0.78 11.12 6.55
N ALA A 189 0.73 12.20 5.76
CA ALA A 189 1.67 13.31 5.86
C ALA A 189 1.51 14.07 7.19
N GLU A 190 0.30 14.41 7.57
CA GLU A 190 -0.02 15.03 8.87
C GLU A 190 0.49 14.16 10.02
N TYR A 191 0.22 12.85 9.97
CA TYR A 191 0.68 11.92 10.99
C TYR A 191 2.22 11.86 11.11
N LEU A 192 2.94 11.94 9.98
CA LEU A 192 4.41 12.05 9.99
C LEU A 192 4.88 13.38 10.57
N GLU A 193 4.22 14.49 10.21
CA GLU A 193 4.53 15.84 10.69
C GLU A 193 4.24 16.01 12.18
N GLU A 194 3.16 15.40 12.69
CA GLU A 194 2.79 15.38 14.12
C GLU A 194 3.83 14.65 14.97
N ASN A 195 4.39 13.56 14.47
CA ASN A 195 5.29 12.66 15.20
C ASN A 195 6.79 12.95 14.98
N THR A 196 7.13 13.90 14.09
CA THR A 196 8.52 14.26 13.78
C THR A 196 8.70 15.78 13.69
N GLN A 197 9.95 16.21 13.43
CA GLN A 197 10.27 17.62 13.12
C GLN A 197 10.19 17.93 11.62
N ILE A 198 9.78 16.95 10.79
CA ILE A 198 9.64 17.15 9.35
C ILE A 198 8.39 17.98 9.08
N ARG A 199 8.48 18.85 8.09
CA ARG A 199 7.38 19.71 7.63
C ARG A 199 7.34 19.72 6.10
N ASN A 200 6.23 20.19 5.53
CA ASN A 200 6.00 20.26 4.09
C ASN A 200 6.12 18.88 3.42
N VAL A 201 5.56 17.87 4.07
CA VAL A 201 5.47 16.51 3.53
C VAL A 201 4.44 16.53 2.40
N ILE A 202 4.84 16.02 1.22
CA ILE A 202 3.99 16.00 0.03
C ILE A 202 3.19 14.70 -0.01
N ALA A 203 1.89 14.78 -0.15
CA ALA A 203 1.05 13.61 -0.36
C ALA A 203 1.10 13.20 -1.84
N VAL A 204 1.65 12.01 -2.10
CA VAL A 204 1.74 11.43 -3.46
C VAL A 204 1.13 10.04 -3.42
N SER A 205 0.03 9.84 -4.13
CA SER A 205 -0.64 8.52 -4.20
C SER A 205 0.33 7.43 -4.64
N CYS A 206 0.14 6.22 -4.12
CA CYS A 206 0.86 5.04 -4.63
C CYS A 206 0.56 4.74 -6.10
N GLY A 207 -0.54 5.28 -6.62
CA GLY A 207 -0.96 5.10 -8.00
C GLY A 207 -1.52 3.70 -8.29
N ILE A 208 -2.41 3.66 -9.24
CA ILE A 208 -2.98 2.43 -9.78
C ILE A 208 -3.14 2.55 -11.30
N ASP A 209 -2.88 1.47 -12.02
CA ASP A 209 -3.29 1.32 -13.42
C ASP A 209 -4.75 0.83 -13.44
N ALA A 210 -5.69 1.76 -13.39
CA ALA A 210 -7.11 1.44 -13.30
C ALA A 210 -7.63 0.70 -14.55
N ASP A 211 -7.04 0.95 -15.72
CA ASP A 211 -7.43 0.28 -16.98
C ASP A 211 -7.21 -1.23 -16.90
N GLY A 212 -6.23 -1.68 -16.11
CA GLY A 212 -5.94 -3.09 -15.90
C GLY A 212 -7.00 -3.85 -15.10
N TYR A 213 -8.00 -3.17 -14.50
CA TYR A 213 -9.03 -3.79 -13.65
C TYR A 213 -10.41 -3.89 -14.32
N ASN A 214 -10.60 -3.33 -15.53
CA ASN A 214 -11.82 -3.46 -16.33
C ASN A 214 -13.11 -3.20 -15.54
N GLY A 215 -13.31 -1.98 -15.04
CA GLY A 215 -14.42 -1.61 -14.16
C GLY A 215 -15.77 -2.18 -14.61
N ASN A 216 -16.35 -3.09 -13.83
CA ASN A 216 -17.59 -3.80 -14.15
C ASN A 216 -18.78 -3.19 -13.40
N LEU A 217 -19.68 -2.59 -14.16
CA LEU A 217 -20.90 -1.96 -13.63
C LEU A 217 -22.13 -2.89 -13.66
N ASP A 218 -22.02 -4.10 -14.21
CA ASP A 218 -23.13 -5.03 -14.31
C ASP A 218 -23.64 -5.45 -12.92
N PRO A 219 -24.96 -5.72 -12.80
CA PRO A 219 -25.52 -6.36 -11.61
C PRO A 219 -24.83 -7.69 -11.32
N LYS A 220 -24.65 -8.01 -10.05
CA LYS A 220 -24.06 -9.29 -9.62
C LYS A 220 -25.14 -10.29 -9.26
N PRO A 221 -24.98 -11.57 -9.62
CA PRO A 221 -25.98 -12.60 -9.32
C PRO A 221 -25.99 -13.00 -7.85
N GLU A 222 -24.91 -12.74 -7.11
CA GLU A 222 -24.73 -13.16 -5.73
C GLU A 222 -24.36 -11.97 -4.83
N ASN A 223 -24.69 -12.06 -3.56
CA ASN A 223 -24.27 -11.12 -2.53
C ASN A 223 -22.86 -11.49 -2.04
N LEU A 224 -21.85 -11.20 -2.84
CA LEU A 224 -20.45 -11.52 -2.55
C LEU A 224 -19.73 -10.31 -1.96
N VAL A 225 -19.34 -10.43 -0.69
CA VAL A 225 -18.40 -9.50 -0.04
C VAL A 225 -16.98 -9.96 -0.32
N VAL A 226 -16.12 -9.08 -0.82
CA VAL A 226 -14.71 -9.38 -1.09
C VAL A 226 -13.81 -8.58 -0.16
N PHE A 227 -12.82 -9.24 0.42
CA PHE A 227 -11.69 -8.62 1.09
C PHE A 227 -10.41 -9.00 0.37
N LEU A 228 -9.48 -8.05 0.24
CA LEU A 228 -8.16 -8.29 -0.34
C LEU A 228 -7.07 -7.73 0.58
N GLY A 229 -6.13 -8.58 0.99
CA GLY A 229 -4.99 -8.14 1.76
C GLY A 229 -4.29 -9.23 2.56
N ARG A 230 -3.25 -8.84 3.28
CA ARG A 230 -2.54 -9.73 4.20
C ARG A 230 -3.43 -10.07 5.40
N LEU A 231 -3.43 -11.34 5.83
CA LEU A 231 -4.21 -11.79 6.98
C LEU A 231 -3.42 -11.53 8.28
N ALA A 232 -3.54 -10.30 8.80
CA ALA A 232 -2.83 -9.78 9.97
C ALA A 232 -3.78 -9.00 10.88
N ASP A 233 -3.41 -8.81 12.15
CA ASP A 233 -4.28 -8.27 13.20
C ASP A 233 -4.83 -6.87 12.86
N GLU A 234 -4.00 -6.00 12.27
CA GLU A 234 -4.41 -4.64 11.88
C GLU A 234 -5.50 -4.60 10.81
N LYS A 235 -5.70 -5.71 10.08
CA LYS A 235 -6.72 -5.82 9.04
C LYS A 235 -8.11 -6.16 9.58
N GLN A 236 -8.23 -6.55 10.86
CA GLN A 236 -9.51 -6.76 11.56
C GLN A 236 -10.49 -7.70 10.81
N ILE A 237 -9.97 -8.74 10.12
CA ILE A 237 -10.77 -9.65 9.28
C ILE A 237 -11.73 -10.49 10.13
N ASP A 238 -11.37 -10.76 11.37
CA ASP A 238 -12.24 -11.42 12.34
C ASP A 238 -13.54 -10.66 12.56
N LYS A 239 -13.50 -9.31 12.59
CA LYS A 239 -14.72 -8.48 12.66
C LYS A 239 -15.57 -8.62 11.41
N LEU A 240 -14.95 -8.71 10.23
CA LEU A 240 -15.68 -8.90 8.98
C LEU A 240 -16.42 -10.25 8.96
N ILE A 241 -15.77 -11.34 9.39
CA ILE A 241 -16.41 -12.66 9.51
C ILE A 241 -17.57 -12.60 10.51
N ARG A 242 -17.40 -11.93 11.66
CA ARG A 242 -18.46 -11.76 12.66
C ARG A 242 -19.61 -10.90 12.15
N ALA A 243 -19.31 -9.84 11.38
CA ALA A 243 -20.34 -9.01 10.77
C ALA A 243 -21.21 -9.84 9.80
N VAL A 244 -20.60 -10.65 8.94
CA VAL A 244 -21.35 -11.56 8.04
C VAL A 244 -22.19 -12.58 8.83
N ALA A 245 -21.73 -13.01 10.00
CA ALA A 245 -22.46 -13.97 10.84
C ALA A 245 -23.79 -13.41 11.40
N ILE A 246 -23.85 -12.09 11.65
CA ILE A 246 -25.03 -11.43 12.21
C ILE A 246 -25.96 -10.80 11.15
N MET A 247 -25.55 -10.79 9.87
CA MET A 247 -26.41 -10.33 8.78
C MET A 247 -27.60 -11.27 8.58
N ASP A 248 -28.69 -10.73 8.02
CA ASP A 248 -29.90 -11.52 7.71
C ASP A 248 -29.52 -12.73 6.82
N PRO A 249 -29.78 -13.96 7.27
CA PRO A 249 -29.52 -15.17 6.51
C PRO A 249 -30.23 -15.20 5.14
N ALA A 250 -31.36 -14.52 4.98
CA ALA A 250 -32.07 -14.42 3.71
C ALA A 250 -31.28 -13.75 2.60
N LEU A 251 -30.32 -12.91 2.94
CA LEU A 251 -29.41 -12.29 1.98
C LEU A 251 -28.42 -13.29 1.36
N ASN A 252 -28.26 -14.46 1.95
CA ASN A 252 -27.29 -15.49 1.54
C ASN A 252 -25.90 -14.93 1.23
N THR A 253 -25.42 -14.01 2.06
CA THR A 253 -24.15 -13.30 1.86
C THR A 253 -22.98 -14.26 1.89
N GLN A 254 -22.17 -14.25 0.85
CA GLN A 254 -20.90 -14.96 0.75
C GLN A 254 -19.74 -14.00 1.08
N LEU A 255 -18.65 -14.51 1.60
CA LEU A 255 -17.43 -13.75 1.89
C LEU A 255 -16.21 -14.43 1.26
N GLU A 256 -15.53 -13.75 0.37
CA GLU A 256 -14.26 -14.19 -0.21
C GLU A 256 -13.11 -13.34 0.35
N ILE A 257 -12.20 -14.00 1.06
CA ILE A 257 -11.02 -13.41 1.68
C ILE A 257 -9.80 -13.79 0.83
N VAL A 258 -9.33 -12.83 0.03
CA VAL A 258 -8.21 -13.01 -0.89
C VAL A 258 -6.92 -12.55 -0.23
N GLY A 259 -5.97 -13.47 -0.09
CA GLY A 259 -4.66 -13.23 0.51
C GLY A 259 -4.30 -14.23 1.59
N GLY A 260 -3.04 -14.24 1.97
CA GLY A 260 -2.49 -15.14 2.99
C GLY A 260 -1.90 -14.36 4.18
N GLY A 261 -1.63 -15.06 5.25
CA GLY A 261 -1.01 -14.48 6.45
C GLY A 261 -1.07 -15.41 7.65
N GLU A 262 -0.52 -14.92 8.76
CA GLU A 262 -0.39 -15.69 10.00
C GLU A 262 -1.75 -16.03 10.67
N LEU A 263 -2.80 -15.29 10.34
CA LEU A 263 -4.12 -15.49 10.94
C LEU A 263 -5.00 -16.48 10.17
N GLU A 264 -4.57 -17.01 9.02
CA GLU A 264 -5.42 -17.85 8.16
C GLU A 264 -6.10 -19.00 8.93
N GLY A 265 -5.33 -19.76 9.70
CA GLY A 265 -5.87 -20.86 10.48
C GLY A 265 -6.87 -20.43 11.55
N LYS A 266 -6.64 -19.29 12.20
CA LYS A 266 -7.57 -18.72 13.20
C LYS A 266 -8.84 -18.22 12.56
N LEU A 267 -8.76 -17.56 11.41
CA LEU A 267 -9.92 -17.04 10.67
C LEU A 267 -10.79 -18.18 10.13
N ARG A 268 -10.18 -19.25 9.63
CA ARG A 268 -10.89 -20.45 9.17
C ARG A 268 -11.62 -21.13 10.34
N ALA A 269 -10.97 -21.26 11.49
CA ALA A 269 -11.60 -21.81 12.70
C ALA A 269 -12.74 -20.91 13.21
N LEU A 270 -12.58 -19.59 13.15
CA LEU A 270 -13.63 -18.63 13.51
C LEU A 270 -14.86 -18.77 12.60
N ALA A 271 -14.66 -18.81 11.28
CA ALA A 271 -15.75 -19.02 10.33
C ALA A 271 -16.53 -20.30 10.62
N ALA A 272 -15.82 -21.41 10.85
CA ALA A 272 -16.44 -22.70 11.22
C ALA A 272 -17.22 -22.61 12.54
N SER A 273 -16.67 -21.96 13.56
CA SER A 273 -17.34 -21.82 14.88
C SER A 273 -18.62 -20.98 14.84
N LEU A 274 -18.75 -20.11 13.83
CA LEU A 274 -19.92 -19.27 13.59
C LEU A 274 -20.91 -19.89 12.58
N GLY A 275 -20.67 -21.14 12.13
CA GLY A 275 -21.53 -21.81 11.14
C GLY A 275 -21.42 -21.24 9.73
N LEU A 276 -20.29 -20.60 9.40
CA LEU A 276 -20.06 -19.96 8.11
C LEU A 276 -19.07 -20.72 7.21
N ALA A 277 -18.75 -21.97 7.52
CA ALA A 277 -17.74 -22.73 6.79
C ALA A 277 -18.01 -22.79 5.27
N ASP A 278 -19.25 -22.88 4.86
CA ASP A 278 -19.67 -22.96 3.46
C ASP A 278 -19.89 -21.57 2.81
N ARG A 279 -19.86 -20.49 3.60
CA ARG A 279 -20.08 -19.11 3.12
C ARG A 279 -18.83 -18.23 3.17
N VAL A 280 -17.74 -18.69 3.81
CA VAL A 280 -16.49 -17.95 3.92
C VAL A 280 -15.38 -18.72 3.24
N THR A 281 -14.89 -18.18 2.13
CA THR A 281 -13.76 -18.73 1.37
C THR A 281 -12.48 -17.95 1.70
N LEU A 282 -11.42 -18.65 2.15
CA LEU A 282 -10.08 -18.11 2.27
C LEU A 282 -9.22 -18.70 1.15
N THR A 283 -8.85 -17.87 0.17
CA THR A 283 -8.13 -18.34 -1.03
C THR A 283 -6.64 -18.54 -0.83
N GLY A 284 -6.06 -17.95 0.23
CA GLY A 284 -4.62 -17.82 0.34
C GLY A 284 -4.06 -16.83 -0.68
N PHE A 285 -2.75 -16.91 -0.93
CA PHE A 285 -2.11 -16.11 -1.97
C PHE A 285 -2.55 -16.59 -3.35
N VAL A 286 -2.96 -15.64 -4.19
CA VAL A 286 -3.40 -15.88 -5.57
C VAL A 286 -2.59 -15.04 -6.55
N GLU A 287 -2.55 -15.45 -7.81
CA GLU A 287 -1.98 -14.67 -8.90
C GLU A 287 -2.86 -13.48 -9.27
N GLN A 288 -2.29 -12.50 -9.97
CA GLN A 288 -2.95 -11.23 -10.28
C GLN A 288 -4.28 -11.41 -11.03
N ASP A 289 -4.37 -12.38 -11.94
CA ASP A 289 -5.59 -12.63 -12.71
C ASP A 289 -6.72 -13.17 -11.81
N GLN A 290 -6.39 -14.09 -10.90
CA GLN A 290 -7.35 -14.61 -9.92
C GLN A 290 -7.83 -13.53 -8.94
N LEU A 291 -6.93 -12.61 -8.57
CA LEU A 291 -7.28 -11.44 -7.76
C LEU A 291 -8.28 -10.55 -8.50
N ARG A 292 -8.02 -10.24 -9.77
CA ARG A 292 -8.94 -9.46 -10.61
C ARG A 292 -10.28 -10.15 -10.75
N ASP A 293 -10.30 -11.47 -10.98
CA ASP A 293 -11.51 -12.27 -11.08
C ASP A 293 -12.36 -12.21 -9.80
N ALA A 294 -11.74 -12.28 -8.62
CA ALA A 294 -12.43 -12.14 -7.34
C ALA A 294 -13.10 -10.75 -7.21
N LEU A 295 -12.37 -9.68 -7.54
CA LEU A 295 -12.93 -8.33 -7.55
C LEU A 295 -14.05 -8.17 -8.59
N GLN A 296 -13.91 -8.79 -9.76
CA GLN A 296 -14.94 -8.76 -10.82
C GLN A 296 -16.24 -9.47 -10.41
N ARG A 297 -16.16 -10.53 -9.61
CA ARG A 297 -17.35 -11.25 -9.09
C ARG A 297 -18.01 -10.52 -7.92
N GLY A 298 -17.25 -9.72 -7.18
CA GLY A 298 -17.70 -9.04 -5.98
C GLY A 298 -18.93 -8.15 -6.17
N SER A 299 -19.77 -8.06 -5.15
CA SER A 299 -20.90 -7.11 -5.05
C SER A 299 -20.50 -5.87 -4.25
N VAL A 300 -19.65 -6.05 -3.24
CA VAL A 300 -19.11 -5.00 -2.38
C VAL A 300 -17.71 -5.40 -1.89
N PHE A 301 -16.82 -4.44 -1.79
CA PHE A 301 -15.51 -4.61 -1.18
C PHE A 301 -15.53 -4.15 0.28
N ALA A 302 -14.96 -4.95 1.18
CA ALA A 302 -14.87 -4.62 2.59
C ALA A 302 -13.42 -4.41 3.03
N MET A 303 -13.11 -3.26 3.67
CA MET A 303 -11.81 -2.96 4.23
C MET A 303 -11.91 -2.57 5.71
N PRO A 304 -11.92 -3.53 6.64
CA PRO A 304 -12.05 -3.24 8.06
C PRO A 304 -10.74 -2.82 8.76
N SER A 305 -9.69 -2.57 8.00
CA SER A 305 -8.36 -2.20 8.51
C SER A 305 -8.36 -0.87 9.26
N THR A 306 -7.64 -0.82 10.37
CA THR A 306 -7.48 0.41 11.18
C THR A 306 -6.11 1.09 10.99
N ALA A 307 -5.25 0.58 10.10
CA ALA A 307 -3.86 1.03 9.98
C ALA A 307 -3.41 1.25 8.51
N GLU A 308 -4.29 1.76 7.67
CA GLU A 308 -3.95 2.06 6.28
C GLU A 308 -3.31 3.46 6.13
N LEU A 309 -2.19 3.54 5.42
CA LEU A 309 -1.64 4.83 4.97
C LEU A 309 -2.21 5.27 3.62
N GLN A 310 -2.75 4.32 2.82
CA GLN A 310 -3.61 4.58 1.65
C GLN A 310 -4.57 3.42 1.40
N SER A 311 -4.18 2.21 1.25
CA SER A 311 -4.90 0.99 0.83
C SER A 311 -4.97 0.81 -0.69
N ILE A 312 -3.92 0.20 -1.23
CA ILE A 312 -3.86 -0.17 -2.67
C ILE A 312 -5.01 -1.12 -3.02
N SER A 313 -5.32 -2.09 -2.15
CA SER A 313 -6.42 -3.03 -2.38
C SER A 313 -7.80 -2.39 -2.47
N THR A 314 -8.03 -1.29 -1.73
CA THR A 314 -9.25 -0.50 -1.88
C THR A 314 -9.30 0.20 -3.24
N MET A 315 -8.18 0.76 -3.71
CA MET A 315 -8.10 1.35 -5.05
C MET A 315 -8.31 0.30 -6.15
N GLU A 316 -7.78 -0.93 -5.97
CA GLU A 316 -7.99 -2.05 -6.89
C GLU A 316 -9.48 -2.45 -6.97
N ALA A 317 -10.17 -2.50 -5.84
CA ALA A 317 -11.60 -2.75 -5.78
C ALA A 317 -12.41 -1.62 -6.45
N MET A 318 -12.06 -0.35 -6.18
CA MET A 318 -12.70 0.80 -6.82
C MET A 318 -12.49 0.80 -8.33
N ALA A 319 -11.28 0.47 -8.81
CA ALA A 319 -10.96 0.34 -10.23
C ALA A 319 -11.71 -0.81 -10.92
N SER A 320 -12.12 -1.82 -10.14
CA SER A 320 -13.01 -2.90 -10.59
C SER A 320 -14.50 -2.49 -10.60
N GLY A 321 -14.82 -1.27 -10.18
CA GLY A 321 -16.19 -0.75 -10.11
C GLY A 321 -16.96 -1.22 -8.87
N LEU A 322 -16.30 -1.63 -7.80
CA LEU A 322 -16.96 -2.04 -6.57
C LEU A 322 -17.30 -0.83 -5.67
N PRO A 323 -18.48 -0.82 -5.04
CA PRO A 323 -18.72 0.00 -3.87
C PRO A 323 -17.89 -0.51 -2.70
N VAL A 324 -17.56 0.36 -1.74
CA VAL A 324 -16.64 0.04 -0.66
C VAL A 324 -17.29 0.28 0.71
N VAL A 325 -17.18 -0.71 1.61
CA VAL A 325 -17.45 -0.53 3.03
C VAL A 325 -16.11 -0.58 3.78
N ALA A 326 -15.72 0.54 4.40
CA ALA A 326 -14.42 0.67 5.03
C ALA A 326 -14.51 1.22 6.45
N ALA A 327 -13.52 0.87 7.27
CA ALA A 327 -13.40 1.46 8.61
C ALA A 327 -13.18 2.97 8.53
N ASN A 328 -13.88 3.74 9.35
CA ASN A 328 -13.61 5.17 9.51
C ASN A 328 -12.31 5.36 10.32
N ALA A 329 -11.18 5.05 9.69
CA ALA A 329 -9.88 5.06 10.33
C ALA A 329 -8.76 5.46 9.36
N MET A 330 -7.78 6.20 9.88
CA MET A 330 -6.57 6.62 9.18
C MET A 330 -6.84 7.22 7.79
N ALA A 331 -6.35 6.57 6.72
CA ALA A 331 -6.45 7.08 5.36
C ALA A 331 -7.66 6.54 4.55
N LEU A 332 -8.48 5.64 5.11
CA LEU A 332 -9.63 5.09 4.38
C LEU A 332 -10.69 6.13 4.01
N PRO A 333 -11.01 7.14 4.87
CA PRO A 333 -11.92 8.22 4.49
C PRO A 333 -11.44 9.08 3.31
N HIS A 334 -10.17 8.98 2.92
CA HIS A 334 -9.66 9.63 1.72
C HIS A 334 -10.10 8.93 0.42
N LEU A 335 -10.39 7.64 0.47
CA LEU A 335 -10.84 6.83 -0.66
C LEU A 335 -12.34 6.58 -0.65
N VAL A 336 -12.94 6.50 0.54
CA VAL A 336 -14.36 6.16 0.71
C VAL A 336 -15.10 7.37 1.23
N HIS A 337 -15.93 7.93 0.37
CA HIS A 337 -16.81 9.06 0.69
C HIS A 337 -18.19 8.51 1.07
N ASP A 338 -18.58 8.73 2.32
CA ASP A 338 -19.77 8.13 2.91
C ASP A 338 -21.05 8.48 2.13
N GLY A 339 -21.76 7.46 1.66
CA GLY A 339 -22.96 7.59 0.83
C GLY A 339 -22.70 7.86 -0.66
N GLU A 340 -21.45 8.15 -1.09
CA GLU A 340 -21.13 8.45 -2.49
C GLU A 340 -20.62 7.19 -3.23
N ASN A 341 -19.50 6.60 -2.79
CA ASN A 341 -18.93 5.38 -3.38
C ASN A 341 -18.94 4.19 -2.44
N GLY A 342 -19.58 4.33 -1.29
CA GLY A 342 -19.67 3.31 -0.26
C GLY A 342 -20.06 3.88 1.08
N TYR A 343 -19.71 3.20 2.15
CA TYR A 343 -19.97 3.63 3.51
C TYR A 343 -18.76 3.47 4.42
N LEU A 344 -18.60 4.42 5.34
CA LEU A 344 -17.67 4.32 6.45
C LEU A 344 -18.41 3.74 7.68
N PHE A 345 -17.75 2.83 8.39
CA PHE A 345 -18.28 2.26 9.61
C PHE A 345 -17.38 2.54 10.83
N ASP A 346 -17.96 2.55 12.02
CA ASP A 346 -17.20 2.66 13.28
C ASP A 346 -16.34 1.40 13.47
N PRO A 347 -15.00 1.50 13.47
CA PRO A 347 -14.11 0.35 13.58
C PRO A 347 -14.24 -0.42 14.92
N THR A 348 -14.98 0.13 15.89
CA THR A 348 -15.28 -0.53 17.17
C THR A 348 -16.57 -1.35 17.15
N SER A 349 -17.46 -1.16 16.14
CA SER A 349 -18.76 -1.82 16.04
C SER A 349 -18.82 -2.84 14.90
N ILE A 350 -19.09 -4.09 15.25
CA ILE A 350 -19.37 -5.18 14.30
C ILE A 350 -20.76 -4.99 13.69
N GLU A 351 -21.71 -4.50 14.48
CA GLU A 351 -23.10 -4.23 14.11
C GLU A 351 -23.16 -3.16 13.02
N ASP A 352 -22.40 -2.07 13.17
CA ASP A 352 -22.33 -1.01 12.16
C ASP A 352 -21.72 -1.52 10.84
N LEU A 353 -20.65 -2.33 10.91
CA LEU A 353 -20.09 -3.00 9.72
C LEU A 353 -21.15 -3.87 9.02
N ALA A 354 -21.91 -4.68 9.75
CA ALA A 354 -22.95 -5.52 9.20
C ALA A 354 -24.09 -4.68 8.58
N GLU A 355 -24.49 -3.58 9.23
CA GLU A 355 -25.49 -2.64 8.72
C GLU A 355 -25.03 -2.01 7.40
N LYS A 356 -23.80 -1.50 7.32
CA LYS A 356 -23.28 -0.86 6.10
C LYS A 356 -23.14 -1.85 4.94
N LEU A 357 -22.72 -3.09 5.22
CA LEU A 357 -22.69 -4.16 4.21
C LEU A 357 -24.10 -4.48 3.71
N THR A 358 -25.05 -4.69 4.62
CA THR A 358 -26.45 -4.94 4.29
C THR A 358 -27.03 -3.82 3.43
N ARG A 359 -26.75 -2.57 3.82
CA ARG A 359 -27.22 -1.39 3.09
C ARG A 359 -26.75 -1.39 1.65
N VAL A 360 -25.45 -1.64 1.38
CA VAL A 360 -24.94 -1.74 0.01
C VAL A 360 -25.61 -2.87 -0.77
N LEU A 361 -25.73 -4.06 -0.18
CA LEU A 361 -26.27 -5.25 -0.84
C LEU A 361 -27.77 -5.17 -1.14
N THR A 362 -28.49 -4.27 -0.45
CA THR A 362 -29.94 -4.08 -0.63
C THR A 362 -30.30 -2.77 -1.35
N LEU A 363 -29.31 -2.02 -1.84
CA LEU A 363 -29.57 -0.78 -2.59
C LEU A 363 -30.40 -1.03 -3.84
N PRO A 364 -31.30 -0.11 -4.21
CA PRO A 364 -31.93 -0.10 -5.52
C PRO A 364 -30.86 -0.06 -6.64
N ALA A 365 -31.10 -0.75 -7.76
CA ALA A 365 -30.13 -0.90 -8.83
C ALA A 365 -29.56 0.45 -9.35
N ALA A 366 -30.39 1.49 -9.41
CA ALA A 366 -29.94 2.81 -9.86
C ALA A 366 -28.95 3.46 -8.88
N GLU A 367 -29.19 3.33 -7.57
CA GLU A 367 -28.32 3.88 -6.52
C GLU A 367 -27.01 3.09 -6.46
N LEU A 368 -27.07 1.76 -6.54
CA LEU A 368 -25.88 0.91 -6.61
C LEU A 368 -25.02 1.25 -7.83
N LEU A 369 -25.65 1.47 -8.99
CA LEU A 369 -24.92 1.86 -10.22
C LEU A 369 -24.25 3.25 -10.05
N ALA A 370 -24.93 4.19 -9.40
CA ALA A 370 -24.35 5.52 -9.11
C ALA A 370 -23.11 5.36 -8.19
N MET A 371 -23.21 4.57 -7.15
CA MET A 371 -22.13 4.29 -6.19
C MET A 371 -20.92 3.61 -6.87
N LYS A 372 -21.15 2.65 -7.77
CA LYS A 372 -20.11 2.00 -8.58
C LYS A 372 -19.39 3.00 -9.49
N LYS A 373 -20.13 3.89 -10.16
CA LYS A 373 -19.56 4.96 -11.01
C LYS A 373 -18.73 5.93 -10.18
N ALA A 374 -19.16 6.28 -8.98
CA ALA A 374 -18.41 7.14 -8.07
C ALA A 374 -17.07 6.51 -7.67
N SER A 375 -17.02 5.20 -7.39
CA SER A 375 -15.77 4.46 -7.14
C SER A 375 -14.78 4.64 -8.30
N LEU A 376 -15.23 4.45 -9.55
CA LEU A 376 -14.39 4.63 -10.74
C LEU A 376 -13.92 6.09 -10.90
N ALA A 377 -14.78 7.07 -10.64
CA ALA A 377 -14.43 8.47 -10.73
C ALA A 377 -13.39 8.90 -9.69
N ILE A 378 -13.56 8.45 -8.44
CA ILE A 378 -12.62 8.78 -7.34
C ILE A 378 -11.26 8.12 -7.61
N VAL A 379 -11.24 6.84 -7.99
CA VAL A 379 -9.96 6.13 -8.21
C VAL A 379 -9.18 6.67 -9.40
N ALA A 380 -9.83 7.26 -10.39
CA ALA A 380 -9.17 7.87 -11.55
C ALA A 380 -8.21 9.03 -11.16
N ALA A 381 -8.43 9.67 -10.01
CA ALA A 381 -7.51 10.66 -9.47
C ALA A 381 -6.18 10.05 -9.01
N HIS A 382 -6.13 8.74 -8.77
CA HIS A 382 -4.98 7.98 -8.31
C HIS A 382 -4.22 7.26 -9.43
N ASP A 383 -4.26 7.78 -10.65
CA ASP A 383 -3.56 7.22 -11.81
C ASP A 383 -2.05 7.10 -11.55
N ILE A 384 -1.48 5.93 -11.87
CA ILE A 384 -0.05 5.64 -11.75
C ILE A 384 0.82 6.59 -12.60
N GLN A 385 0.33 7.06 -13.74
CA GLN A 385 1.09 7.98 -14.59
C GLN A 385 1.33 9.32 -13.88
N ARG A 386 0.33 9.85 -13.16
CA ARG A 386 0.49 11.05 -12.31
C ARG A 386 1.50 10.84 -11.19
N THR A 387 1.49 9.65 -10.59
CA THR A 387 2.47 9.28 -9.57
C THR A 387 3.89 9.29 -10.14
N LEU A 388 4.08 8.70 -11.31
CA LEU A 388 5.36 8.66 -12.01
C LEU A 388 5.84 10.07 -12.37
N ASP A 389 4.99 10.92 -12.95
CA ASP A 389 5.30 12.32 -13.30
C ASP A 389 5.76 13.10 -12.07
N THR A 390 5.03 12.93 -10.97
CA THR A 390 5.35 13.58 -9.70
C THR A 390 6.72 13.16 -9.17
N PHE A 391 7.02 11.86 -9.15
CA PHE A 391 8.32 11.37 -8.66
C PHE A 391 9.47 11.76 -9.57
N GLU A 392 9.29 11.78 -10.90
CA GLU A 392 10.31 12.27 -11.81
C GLU A 392 10.62 13.75 -11.58
N SER A 393 9.60 14.60 -11.39
CA SER A 393 9.79 16.01 -11.04
C SER A 393 10.53 16.16 -9.71
N LEU A 394 10.19 15.37 -8.69
CA LEU A 394 10.90 15.34 -7.41
C LEU A 394 12.35 14.91 -7.56
N TYR A 395 12.64 13.92 -8.41
CA TYR A 395 14.01 13.45 -8.66
C TYR A 395 14.85 14.51 -9.35
N ARG A 396 14.28 15.29 -10.25
CA ARG A 396 14.94 16.39 -10.96
C ARG A 396 15.10 17.67 -10.13
N GLY A 397 14.40 17.75 -8.99
CA GLY A 397 14.42 18.92 -8.14
C GLY A 397 13.44 20.01 -8.56
N GLU A 398 12.52 19.67 -9.43
CA GLU A 398 11.44 20.55 -9.84
C GLU A 398 10.49 20.78 -8.66
N GLU A 399 9.81 21.92 -8.64
CA GLU A 399 8.76 22.19 -7.67
C GLU A 399 7.53 21.34 -7.98
N VAL A 400 7.00 20.69 -6.95
CA VAL A 400 5.77 19.90 -7.03
C VAL A 400 4.80 20.48 -6.03
N THR A 401 3.65 20.94 -6.52
CA THR A 401 2.49 21.23 -5.68
C THR A 401 1.89 19.94 -5.19
N ASP A 402 1.35 19.91 -3.97
CA ASP A 402 0.72 18.70 -3.41
C ASP A 402 -0.39 18.20 -4.35
N PRO A 403 -0.21 17.06 -5.05
CA PRO A 403 -1.19 16.62 -6.06
C PRO A 403 -2.52 16.15 -5.45
N VAL A 404 -2.58 16.00 -4.13
CA VAL A 404 -3.77 15.53 -3.39
C VAL A 404 -4.53 16.70 -2.75
N ALA A 405 -4.09 17.94 -2.94
CA ALA A 405 -4.80 19.13 -2.45
C ALA A 405 -6.20 19.34 -3.07
N PHE A 406 -6.62 18.47 -3.98
CA PHE A 406 -7.93 18.55 -4.66
C PHE A 406 -9.13 18.11 -3.79
N GLY A 407 -8.93 17.67 -2.55
CA GLY A 407 -10.00 17.26 -1.63
C GLY A 407 -10.58 18.36 -0.73
N LYS A 408 -10.12 19.62 -0.83
CA LYS A 408 -10.59 20.73 0.05
C LYS A 408 -11.74 21.56 -0.47
N ALA A 409 -12.45 21.13 -1.49
CA ALA A 409 -13.56 21.91 -2.06
C ALA A 409 -14.91 21.78 -1.32
N SER A 410 -15.01 21.05 -0.21
CA SER A 410 -16.31 20.84 0.47
C SER A 410 -16.38 21.23 1.97
N GLU A 411 -15.33 21.79 2.58
CA GLU A 411 -15.39 22.20 3.99
C GLU A 411 -15.58 23.71 4.23
N SER A 412 -15.92 24.51 3.22
CA SER A 412 -16.22 25.92 3.39
C SER A 412 -17.62 26.28 2.96
N ALA A 413 -18.64 25.53 3.41
CA ALA A 413 -20.04 25.94 3.33
C ALA A 413 -20.86 25.24 4.41
N SER A 414 -20.77 25.71 5.64
CA SER A 414 -21.85 25.65 6.65
C SER A 414 -21.56 26.63 7.77
#